data_0c25f448b8d4019562cfaf5fd967233d
#
_entry.id   0c25f448b8d4019562cfaf5fd967233d
#
_cell.length_a   1.000
_cell.length_b   1.000
_cell.length_c   1.000
_cell.angle_alpha   90.00
_cell.angle_beta   90.00
_cell.angle_gamma   90.00
#
_symmetry.space_group_name_H-M   'P 1'
#
loop_
_entity.id
_entity.type
_entity.pdbx_description
1 polymer ?
#
loop_
_entity_poly.entity_id
_entity_poly.type
_entity_poly.pdbx_seq_one_letter_code
_entity_poly.pdbx_strand_id
1 'polypeptide(L)'
;AAARAKAAEQRESLRFITDQLRAKTRDAASAVEAAQERAELTQDVVETAAKLAEGERRRFEAGSSNLIFVNLREQQAAMARVRYIDAVASAEIERTRWETTTSVPCN
;
A
#
# COMPACT_ATOMS: atom_id res chain seq x y z
N ALA A 1 40.14 -28.56 -17.99
CA ALA A 1 39.15 -28.12 -18.96
C ALA A 1 37.73 -28.31 -18.43
N ALA A 2 37.29 -29.51 -18.08
CA ALA A 2 35.92 -29.74 -17.56
C ALA A 2 35.69 -29.10 -16.20
N ALA A 3 36.70 -29.07 -15.33
CA ALA A 3 36.61 -28.45 -14.00
C ALA A 3 36.41 -26.92 -14.07
N ARG A 4 37.06 -26.25 -15.04
CA ARG A 4 36.89 -24.81 -15.24
C ARG A 4 35.52 -24.46 -15.80
N ALA A 5 35.00 -25.26 -16.73
CA ALA A 5 33.67 -25.07 -17.28
C ALA A 5 32.60 -25.23 -16.20
N LYS A 6 32.73 -26.22 -15.33
CA LYS A 6 31.83 -26.45 -14.22
C LYS A 6 31.88 -25.32 -13.19
N ALA A 7 33.09 -24.83 -12.89
CA ALA A 7 33.23 -23.68 -11.97
C ALA A 7 32.58 -22.39 -12.54
N ALA A 8 32.73 -22.16 -13.86
CA ALA A 8 32.09 -21.03 -14.53
C ALA A 8 30.58 -21.14 -14.49
N GLU A 9 30.05 -22.34 -14.76
CA GLU A 9 28.63 -22.62 -14.66
C GLU A 9 28.07 -22.35 -13.25
N GLN A 10 28.80 -22.79 -12.23
CA GLN A 10 28.41 -22.55 -10.84
C GLN A 10 28.44 -21.06 -10.49
N ARG A 11 29.39 -20.29 -10.97
CA ARG A 11 29.48 -18.85 -10.80
C ARG A 11 28.28 -18.13 -11.45
N GLU A 12 27.93 -18.54 -12.65
CA GLU A 12 26.75 -17.96 -13.34
C GLU A 12 25.44 -18.27 -12.58
N SER A 13 25.32 -19.49 -12.09
CA SER A 13 24.16 -19.87 -11.26
C SER A 13 24.07 -19.03 -9.98
N LEU A 14 25.20 -18.79 -9.31
CA LEU A 14 25.26 -17.94 -8.12
C LEU A 14 24.90 -16.49 -8.43
N ARG A 15 25.38 -15.94 -9.53
CA ARG A 15 25.01 -14.59 -10.00
C ARG A 15 23.53 -14.48 -10.25
N PHE A 16 22.97 -15.46 -10.94
CA PHE A 16 21.54 -15.48 -11.25
C PHE A 16 20.71 -15.48 -9.97
N ILE A 17 21.04 -16.32 -9.00
CA ILE A 17 20.35 -16.40 -7.71
C ILE A 17 20.50 -15.09 -6.93
N THR A 18 21.71 -14.52 -6.91
CA THR A 18 21.97 -13.23 -6.23
C THR A 18 21.17 -12.11 -6.86
N ASP A 19 21.09 -12.05 -8.18
CA ASP A 19 20.33 -11.03 -8.90
C ASP A 19 18.84 -11.19 -8.66
N GLN A 20 18.33 -12.42 -8.61
CA GLN A 20 16.94 -12.68 -8.26
C GLN A 20 16.61 -12.23 -6.85
N LEU A 21 17.48 -12.50 -5.88
CA LEU A 21 17.29 -12.09 -4.49
C LEU A 21 17.30 -10.56 -4.35
N ARG A 22 18.20 -9.89 -5.05
CA ARG A 22 18.26 -8.42 -5.08
C ARG A 22 17.00 -7.84 -5.67
N ALA A 23 16.51 -8.41 -6.78
CA ALA A 23 15.29 -7.97 -7.42
C ALA A 23 14.07 -8.14 -6.50
N LYS A 24 13.96 -9.28 -5.83
CA LYS A 24 12.88 -9.54 -4.87
C LYS A 24 12.90 -8.56 -3.69
N THR A 25 14.08 -8.29 -3.15
CA THR A 25 14.23 -7.34 -2.03
C THR A 25 13.85 -5.94 -2.47
N ARG A 26 14.29 -5.53 -3.65
CA ARG A 26 13.97 -4.22 -4.22
C ARG A 26 12.47 -4.07 -4.48
N ASP A 27 11.84 -5.10 -5.06
CA ASP A 27 10.40 -5.12 -5.32
C ASP A 27 9.61 -5.07 -4.04
N ALA A 28 10.03 -5.81 -3.01
CA ALA A 28 9.38 -5.80 -1.71
C ALA A 28 9.48 -4.42 -1.04
N ALA A 29 10.64 -3.76 -1.13
CA ALA A 29 10.82 -2.41 -0.60
C ALA A 29 9.95 -1.40 -1.33
N SER A 30 9.87 -1.48 -2.66
CA SER A 30 9.02 -0.61 -3.48
C SER A 30 7.54 -0.80 -3.15
N ALA A 31 7.12 -2.05 -2.91
CA ALA A 31 5.74 -2.36 -2.54
C ALA A 31 5.37 -1.76 -1.17
N VAL A 32 6.30 -1.79 -0.20
CA VAL A 32 6.10 -1.15 1.11
C VAL A 32 5.92 0.36 0.94
N GLU A 33 6.81 1.01 0.20
CA GLU A 33 6.73 2.45 -0.06
C GLU A 33 5.41 2.83 -0.71
N ALA A 34 5.01 2.13 -1.78
CA ALA A 34 3.78 2.39 -2.50
C ALA A 34 2.55 2.20 -1.60
N ALA A 35 2.55 1.16 -0.77
CA ALA A 35 1.46 0.88 0.15
C ALA A 35 1.34 1.95 1.25
N GLN A 36 2.46 2.42 1.79
CA GLN A 36 2.49 3.49 2.79
C GLN A 36 2.00 4.81 2.20
N GLU A 37 2.45 5.16 1.01
CA GLU A 37 2.02 6.36 0.30
C GLU A 37 0.52 6.33 0.03
N ARG A 38 0.00 5.20 -0.41
CA ARG A 38 -1.43 5.00 -0.62
C ARG A 38 -2.23 5.16 0.67
N ALA A 39 -1.73 4.66 1.79
CA ALA A 39 -2.37 4.83 3.10
C ALA A 39 -2.45 6.31 3.49
N GLU A 40 -1.38 7.07 3.28
CA GLU A 40 -1.35 8.50 3.55
C GLU A 40 -2.35 9.27 2.66
N LEU A 41 -2.38 8.97 1.37
CA LEU A 41 -3.30 9.60 0.42
C LEU A 41 -4.76 9.28 0.75
N THR A 42 -5.06 8.04 1.14
CA THR A 42 -6.42 7.66 1.52
C THR A 42 -6.84 8.30 2.84
N GLN A 43 -5.91 8.56 3.75
CA GLN A 43 -6.17 9.32 4.96
C GLN A 43 -6.62 10.74 4.63
N ASP A 44 -5.94 11.41 3.71
CA ASP A 44 -6.32 12.75 3.25
C ASP A 44 -7.70 12.76 2.61
N VAL A 45 -8.03 11.72 1.84
CA VAL A 45 -9.36 11.57 1.24
C VAL A 45 -10.44 11.43 2.32
N VAL A 46 -10.17 10.67 3.39
CA VAL A 46 -11.10 10.54 4.53
C VAL A 46 -11.38 11.90 5.16
N GLU A 47 -10.34 12.68 5.42
CA GLU A 47 -10.48 14.01 6.01
C GLU A 47 -11.29 14.95 5.12
N THR A 48 -10.99 14.96 3.84
CA THR A 48 -11.70 15.79 2.86
C THR A 48 -13.17 15.38 2.75
N ALA A 49 -13.44 14.09 2.65
CA ALA A 49 -14.80 13.57 2.53
C ALA A 49 -15.63 13.88 3.79
N ALA A 50 -15.02 13.79 4.97
CA ALA A 50 -15.68 14.15 6.23
C ALA A 50 -16.05 15.64 6.28
N LYS A 51 -15.14 16.51 5.84
CA LYS A 51 -15.39 17.95 5.77
C LYS A 51 -16.51 18.29 4.79
N LEU A 52 -16.54 17.63 3.64
CA LEU A 52 -17.60 17.80 2.65
C LEU A 52 -18.96 17.36 3.19
N ALA A 53 -19.01 16.24 3.90
CA ALA A 53 -20.24 15.74 4.51
C ALA A 53 -20.77 16.70 5.59
N GLU A 54 -19.88 17.20 6.44
CA GLU A 54 -20.23 18.18 7.44
C GLU A 54 -20.71 19.50 6.82
N GLY A 55 -20.01 19.98 5.80
CA GLY A 55 -20.40 21.18 5.08
C GLY A 55 -21.79 21.05 4.45
N GLU A 56 -22.09 19.89 3.85
CA GLU A 56 -23.40 19.63 3.26
C GLU A 56 -24.50 19.58 4.31
N ARG A 57 -24.20 19.01 5.48
CA ARG A 57 -25.15 18.98 6.60
C ARG A 57 -25.46 20.39 7.08
N ARG A 58 -24.48 21.27 7.20
CA ARG A 58 -24.66 22.68 7.56
C ARG A 58 -25.53 23.42 6.54
N ARG A 59 -25.30 23.16 5.26
CA ARG A 59 -26.12 23.73 4.19
C ARG A 59 -27.56 23.24 4.25
N PHE A 60 -27.76 21.98 4.59
CA PHE A 60 -29.08 21.42 4.79
C PHE A 60 -29.80 22.09 5.97
N GLU A 61 -29.12 22.26 7.10
CA GLU A 61 -29.65 22.94 8.27
C GLU A 61 -30.01 24.40 7.99
N ALA A 62 -29.24 25.05 7.11
CA ALA A 62 -29.52 26.42 6.67
C ALA A 62 -30.57 26.52 5.55
N GLY A 63 -31.12 25.40 5.09
CA GLY A 63 -32.13 25.36 4.05
C GLY A 63 -31.63 25.46 2.63
N SER A 64 -30.31 25.39 2.41
CA SER A 64 -29.70 25.52 1.07
C SER A 64 -29.25 24.20 0.44
N SER A 65 -29.57 23.08 1.06
CA SER A 65 -29.34 21.75 0.50
C SER A 65 -30.54 20.85 0.80
N ASN A 66 -30.44 19.57 0.43
CA ASN A 66 -31.48 18.59 0.73
C ASN A 66 -30.88 17.30 1.29
N LEU A 67 -31.74 16.45 1.82
CA LEU A 67 -31.33 15.21 2.48
C LEU A 67 -30.63 14.24 1.52
N ILE A 68 -30.96 14.27 0.24
CA ILE A 68 -30.32 13.41 -0.78
C ILE A 68 -28.84 13.73 -0.88
N PHE A 69 -28.48 15.02 -0.92
CA PHE A 69 -27.08 15.43 -0.98
C PHE A 69 -26.33 15.14 0.32
N VAL A 70 -26.99 15.32 1.46
CA VAL A 70 -26.40 14.96 2.77
C VAL A 70 -26.09 13.47 2.79
N ASN A 71 -27.04 12.62 2.40
CA ASN A 71 -26.86 11.17 2.36
C ASN A 71 -25.74 10.76 1.39
N LEU A 72 -25.68 11.40 0.22
CA LEU A 72 -24.63 11.15 -0.76
C LEU A 72 -23.24 11.44 -0.19
N ARG A 73 -23.07 12.60 0.48
CA ARG A 73 -21.80 12.98 1.08
C ARG A 73 -21.40 12.07 2.24
N GLU A 74 -22.37 11.67 3.06
CA GLU A 74 -22.12 10.73 4.15
C GLU A 74 -21.73 9.35 3.65
N GLN A 75 -22.36 8.89 2.58
CA GLN A 75 -22.01 7.63 1.92
C GLN A 75 -20.58 7.69 1.35
N GLN A 76 -20.24 8.79 0.69
CA GLN A 76 -18.87 8.99 0.18
C GLN A 76 -17.84 8.99 1.31
N ALA A 77 -18.16 9.63 2.45
CA ALA A 77 -17.27 9.64 3.61
C ALA A 77 -17.10 8.23 4.20
N ALA A 78 -18.18 7.45 4.27
CA ALA A 78 -18.10 6.06 4.73
C ALA A 78 -17.25 5.19 3.82
N MET A 79 -17.40 5.33 2.51
CA MET A 79 -16.60 4.61 1.52
C MET A 79 -15.12 5.00 1.59
N ALA A 80 -14.83 6.28 1.83
CA ALA A 80 -13.46 6.75 2.01
C ALA A 80 -12.80 6.08 3.23
N ARG A 81 -13.53 5.95 4.33
CA ARG A 81 -13.02 5.25 5.53
C ARG A 81 -12.72 3.78 5.25
N VAL A 82 -13.58 3.09 4.52
CA VAL A 82 -13.35 1.69 4.13
C VAL A 82 -12.08 1.57 3.31
N ARG A 83 -11.89 2.44 2.31
CA ARG A 83 -10.68 2.44 1.48
C ARG A 83 -9.42 2.72 2.29
N TYR A 84 -9.52 3.59 3.27
CA TYR A 84 -8.39 3.88 4.16
C TYR A 84 -8.02 2.66 5.00
N ILE A 85 -9.00 1.98 5.59
CA ILE A 85 -8.78 0.76 6.37
C ILE A 85 -8.12 -0.31 5.50
N ASP A 86 -8.60 -0.51 4.28
CA ASP A 86 -8.00 -1.44 3.32
C ASP A 86 -6.56 -1.06 2.98
N ALA A 87 -6.28 0.23 2.80
CA ALA A 87 -4.95 0.71 2.48
C ALA A 87 -3.98 0.50 3.65
N VAL A 88 -4.42 0.74 4.88
CA VAL A 88 -3.61 0.48 6.09
C VAL A 88 -3.33 -1.00 6.24
N ALA A 89 -4.33 -1.86 6.03
CA ALA A 89 -4.16 -3.31 6.07
C ALA A 89 -3.17 -3.78 5.01
N SER A 90 -3.25 -3.24 3.79
CA SER A 90 -2.30 -3.56 2.70
C SER A 90 -0.88 -3.13 3.06
N ALA A 91 -0.70 -1.97 3.68
CA ALA A 91 0.61 -1.49 4.12
C ALA A 91 1.23 -2.42 5.16
N GLU A 92 0.43 -2.93 6.10
CA GLU A 92 0.89 -3.90 7.09
C GLU A 92 1.30 -5.22 6.46
N ILE A 93 0.52 -5.71 5.49
CA ILE A 93 0.82 -6.95 4.76
C ILE A 93 2.13 -6.80 3.99
N GLU A 94 2.32 -5.69 3.27
CA GLU A 94 3.54 -5.46 2.50
C GLU A 94 4.76 -5.31 3.40
N ARG A 95 4.62 -4.65 4.54
CA ARG A 95 5.69 -4.54 5.52
C ARG A 95 6.08 -5.91 6.07
N THR A 96 5.11 -6.75 6.38
CA THR A 96 5.36 -8.12 6.84
C THR A 96 6.09 -8.95 5.78
N ARG A 97 5.68 -8.82 4.52
CA ARG A 97 6.37 -9.48 3.40
C ARG A 97 7.80 -9.01 3.27
N TRP A 98 8.03 -7.72 3.38
CA TRP A 98 9.37 -7.15 3.31
C TRP A 98 10.24 -7.64 4.46
N GLU A 99 9.74 -7.66 5.67
CA GLU A 99 10.44 -8.19 6.85
C GLU A 99 10.78 -9.67 6.65
N THR A 100 9.86 -10.46 6.13
CA THR A 100 10.09 -11.87 5.83
C THR A 100 11.13 -12.05 4.75
N THR A 101 11.11 -11.23 3.70
CA THR A 101 12.05 -11.27 2.59
C THR A 101 13.47 -10.89 3.02
N THR A 102 13.60 -9.91 3.91
CA THR A 102 14.89 -9.40 4.38
C THR A 102 15.40 -10.12 5.62
N SER A 103 14.54 -10.88 6.29
CA SER A 103 14.89 -11.67 7.45
C SER A 103 15.73 -12.88 7.05
N VAL A 104 16.96 -12.91 7.46
CA VAL A 104 17.83 -14.08 7.26
C VAL A 104 17.65 -15.01 8.45
N PRO A 105 17.29 -16.29 8.24
CA PRO A 105 17.19 -17.23 9.34
C PRO A 105 18.54 -17.37 10.03
N CYS A 106 18.59 -16.99 11.30
CA CYS A 106 19.77 -17.18 12.14
C CYS A 106 19.79 -18.64 12.63
N ASN A 107 20.54 -19.46 11.95
CA ASN A 107 20.80 -20.84 12.39
C ASN A 107 22.28 -21.11 12.54
#